data_b8ae09a70b7a590fde614c5710c5c50c
#
_entry.id   b8ae09a70b7a590fde614c5710c5c50c
#
_cell.length_a   1.000
_cell.length_b   1.000
_cell.length_c   1.000
_cell.angle_alpha   90.00
_cell.angle_beta   90.00
_cell.angle_gamma   90.00
#
_symmetry.space_group_name_H-M   'P 1'
#
loop_
_entity.id
_entity.type
_entity.pdbx_description
1 polymer ?
#
loop_
_entity_poly.entity_id
_entity_poly.type
_entity_poly.pdbx_seq_one_letter_code
_entity_poly.pdbx_strand_id
1 'polypeptide(L)'
;MPAKSPEQICQLFQQYMAGGDIEALLSIYDPEAVFLNQSGEVKHGRQGLREELAPLASAKAIFDFSIKQIIQSGDIALMDTQWTVSSPQAMSAYAIEVARRQPDGAWCWLIGDPFTVGRQTGA
;
A
#
# COMPACT_ATOMS: atom_id res chain seq x y z
N MET A 1 -15.22 -0.28 3.89
CA MET A 1 -15.51 1.14 3.61
C MET A 1 -14.47 1.65 2.64
N PRO A 2 -14.86 2.30 1.56
CA PRO A 2 -13.88 2.90 0.66
C PRO A 2 -13.19 4.11 1.29
N ALA A 3 -11.97 4.36 0.88
CA ALA A 3 -11.21 5.51 1.33
C ALA A 3 -11.77 6.78 0.70
N LYS A 4 -12.00 7.80 1.51
CA LYS A 4 -12.53 9.09 1.05
C LYS A 4 -11.42 10.11 0.78
N SER A 5 -10.19 9.77 1.09
CA SER A 5 -9.02 10.60 0.88
C SER A 5 -7.80 9.71 0.72
N PRO A 6 -6.71 10.21 0.13
CA PRO A 6 -5.48 9.43 0.06
C PRO A 6 -4.97 8.98 1.43
N GLU A 7 -5.06 9.83 2.45
CA GLU A 7 -4.63 9.49 3.81
C GLU A 7 -5.37 8.27 4.35
N GLN A 8 -6.65 8.17 4.04
CA GLN A 8 -7.48 7.10 4.58
C GLN A 8 -7.10 5.73 4.02
N ILE A 9 -6.45 5.67 2.85
CA ILE A 9 -5.96 4.41 2.31
C ILE A 9 -5.01 3.74 3.31
N CYS A 10 -4.10 4.52 3.91
CA CYS A 10 -3.15 3.98 4.89
C CYS A 10 -3.86 3.42 6.11
N GLN A 11 -4.88 4.10 6.61
CA GLN A 11 -5.65 3.65 7.76
C GLN A 11 -6.35 2.33 7.46
N LEU A 12 -6.97 2.23 6.29
CA LEU A 12 -7.66 1.01 5.87
C LEU A 12 -6.69 -0.14 5.69
N PHE A 13 -5.50 0.12 5.12
CA PHE A 13 -4.48 -0.90 4.97
C PHE A 13 -4.12 -1.49 6.34
N GLN A 14 -3.85 -0.64 7.32
CA GLN A 14 -3.50 -1.08 8.67
C GLN A 14 -4.61 -1.95 9.26
N GLN A 15 -5.85 -1.49 9.14
CA GLN A 15 -7.01 -2.16 9.70
C GLN A 15 -7.24 -3.53 9.05
N TYR A 16 -7.24 -3.58 7.73
CA TYR A 16 -7.54 -4.81 7.01
C TYR A 16 -6.41 -5.84 7.15
N MET A 17 -5.17 -5.37 7.18
CA MET A 17 -4.02 -6.25 7.35
C MET A 17 -4.04 -6.89 8.73
N ALA A 18 -4.25 -6.10 9.78
CA ALA A 18 -4.33 -6.61 11.15
C ALA A 18 -5.51 -7.57 11.34
N GLY A 19 -6.58 -7.39 10.58
CA GLY A 19 -7.73 -8.28 10.60
C GLY A 19 -7.57 -9.53 9.76
N GLY A 20 -6.51 -9.61 8.95
CA GLY A 20 -6.29 -10.75 8.08
C GLY A 20 -7.23 -10.82 6.89
N ASP A 21 -7.81 -9.69 6.47
CA ASP A 21 -8.85 -9.64 5.45
C ASP A 21 -8.25 -9.28 4.09
N ILE A 22 -7.78 -10.31 3.37
CA ILE A 22 -7.11 -10.09 2.08
C ILE A 22 -8.06 -9.49 1.04
N GLU A 23 -9.33 -9.85 1.04
CA GLU A 23 -10.26 -9.31 0.05
C GLU A 23 -10.49 -7.81 0.28
N ALA A 24 -10.61 -7.40 1.53
CA ALA A 24 -10.74 -5.97 1.85
C ALA A 24 -9.45 -5.22 1.49
N LEU A 25 -8.28 -5.82 1.76
CA LEU A 25 -7.01 -5.22 1.35
C LEU A 25 -6.97 -4.96 -0.14
N LEU A 26 -7.36 -5.95 -0.94
CA LEU A 26 -7.31 -5.79 -2.39
C LEU A 26 -8.26 -4.72 -2.88
N SER A 27 -9.34 -4.46 -2.13
CA SER A 27 -10.32 -3.44 -2.52
C SER A 27 -9.79 -2.01 -2.45
N ILE A 28 -8.69 -1.77 -1.72
CA ILE A 28 -8.09 -0.43 -1.65
C ILE A 28 -7.05 -0.19 -2.75
N TYR A 29 -6.91 -1.14 -3.66
CA TYR A 29 -6.03 -1.02 -4.83
C TYR A 29 -6.87 -0.89 -6.08
N ASP A 30 -6.41 -0.02 -6.99
CA ASP A 30 -7.00 0.13 -8.31
C ASP A 30 -6.94 -1.20 -9.06
N PRO A 31 -7.97 -1.55 -9.86
CA PRO A 31 -7.91 -2.78 -10.67
C PRO A 31 -6.68 -2.86 -11.58
N GLU A 32 -6.13 -1.72 -11.95
CA GLU A 32 -4.93 -1.64 -12.80
C GLU A 32 -3.66 -1.41 -11.99
N ALA A 33 -3.70 -1.60 -10.68
CA ALA A 33 -2.57 -1.30 -9.80
C ALA A 33 -1.30 -2.02 -10.23
N VAL A 34 -0.18 -1.32 -10.08
CA VAL A 34 1.16 -1.82 -10.35
C VAL A 34 1.99 -1.65 -9.10
N PHE A 35 2.77 -2.65 -8.76
CA PHE A 35 3.46 -2.70 -7.49
C PHE A 35 4.87 -3.24 -7.72
N LEU A 36 5.87 -2.54 -7.20
CA LEU A 36 7.27 -2.98 -7.26
C LEU A 36 7.63 -3.62 -5.92
N ASN A 37 7.95 -4.91 -5.93
CA ASN A 37 8.22 -5.61 -4.68
C ASN A 37 9.67 -5.42 -4.22
N GLN A 38 9.99 -5.97 -3.05
CA GLN A 38 11.31 -5.79 -2.44
C GLN A 38 12.43 -6.36 -3.29
N SER A 39 12.18 -7.43 -4.05
CA SER A 39 13.18 -8.02 -4.93
C SER A 39 13.30 -7.32 -6.28
N GLY A 40 12.52 -6.26 -6.52
CA GLY A 40 12.61 -5.50 -7.76
C GLY A 40 11.73 -6.02 -8.88
N GLU A 41 10.78 -6.89 -8.58
CA GLU A 41 9.83 -7.39 -9.58
C GLU A 41 8.61 -6.50 -9.63
N VAL A 42 8.10 -6.25 -10.83
CA VAL A 42 6.86 -5.50 -11.04
C VAL A 42 5.70 -6.50 -11.04
N LYS A 43 4.77 -6.31 -10.10
CA LYS A 43 3.56 -7.11 -10.00
C LYS A 43 2.38 -6.31 -10.51
N HIS A 44 1.45 -6.96 -11.20
CA HIS A 44 0.34 -6.30 -11.87
C HIS A 44 -0.99 -6.77 -11.33
N GLY A 45 -1.88 -5.82 -11.11
CA GLY A 45 -3.26 -6.07 -10.78
C GLY A 45 -3.47 -6.72 -9.42
N ARG A 46 -4.72 -7.05 -9.13
CA ARG A 46 -5.06 -7.61 -7.84
C ARG A 46 -4.48 -9.00 -7.62
N GLN A 47 -4.29 -9.78 -8.69
CA GLN A 47 -3.68 -11.09 -8.55
C GLN A 47 -2.22 -10.98 -8.12
N GLY A 48 -1.45 -10.07 -8.72
CA GLY A 48 -0.06 -9.83 -8.31
C GLY A 48 0.03 -9.34 -6.88
N LEU A 49 -0.89 -8.45 -6.48
CA LEU A 49 -0.95 -7.94 -5.11
C LEU A 49 -1.33 -9.05 -4.13
N ARG A 50 -2.24 -9.92 -4.50
CA ARG A 50 -2.62 -11.04 -3.64
C ARG A 50 -1.41 -11.91 -3.32
N GLU A 51 -0.57 -12.20 -4.31
CA GLU A 51 0.63 -12.99 -4.11
C GLU A 51 1.57 -12.35 -3.09
N GLU A 52 1.69 -11.03 -3.12
CA GLU A 52 2.58 -10.30 -2.21
C GLU A 52 1.98 -10.12 -0.82
N LEU A 53 0.68 -9.89 -0.72
CA LEU A 53 0.05 -9.47 0.53
C LEU A 53 -0.57 -10.63 1.31
N ALA A 54 -0.96 -11.72 0.64
CA ALA A 54 -1.66 -12.80 1.32
C ALA A 54 -0.87 -13.41 2.48
N PRO A 55 0.45 -13.65 2.36
CA PRO A 55 1.20 -14.17 3.50
C PRO A 55 1.20 -13.23 4.71
N LEU A 56 1.28 -11.93 4.46
CA LEU A 56 1.25 -10.93 5.53
C LEU A 56 -0.13 -10.87 6.18
N ALA A 57 -1.19 -10.91 5.38
CA ALA A 57 -2.55 -10.91 5.90
C ALA A 57 -2.83 -12.17 6.72
N SER A 58 -2.35 -13.33 6.27
CA SER A 58 -2.48 -14.58 7.04
C SER A 58 -1.81 -14.47 8.40
N ALA A 59 -0.69 -13.76 8.47
CA ALA A 59 0.02 -13.53 9.73
C ALA A 59 -0.57 -12.37 10.52
N LYS A 60 -1.59 -11.68 9.99
CA LYS A 60 -2.21 -10.49 10.59
C LYS A 60 -1.15 -9.47 10.97
N ALA A 61 -0.30 -9.14 10.01
CA ALA A 61 0.84 -8.26 10.22
C ALA A 61 0.38 -6.89 10.70
N ILE A 62 1.13 -6.32 11.64
CA ILE A 62 0.81 -5.03 12.24
C ILE A 62 1.65 -3.96 11.57
N PHE A 63 1.00 -3.13 10.76
CA PHE A 63 1.64 -2.02 10.07
C PHE A 63 1.25 -0.70 10.72
N ASP A 64 2.17 0.26 10.63
CA ASP A 64 1.92 1.63 11.04
C ASP A 64 2.52 2.56 9.98
N PHE A 65 1.76 3.57 9.56
CA PHE A 65 2.18 4.51 8.54
C PHE A 65 2.38 5.89 9.14
N SER A 66 3.46 6.55 8.72
CA SER A 66 3.69 7.97 8.97
C SER A 66 3.67 8.66 7.61
N ILE A 67 2.66 9.47 7.36
CA ILE A 67 2.52 10.18 6.09
C ILE A 67 3.39 11.43 6.15
N LYS A 68 4.38 11.51 5.25
CA LYS A 68 5.33 12.62 5.21
C LYS A 68 4.83 13.75 4.35
N GLN A 69 4.24 13.42 3.20
CA GLN A 69 3.75 14.43 2.27
C GLN A 69 2.75 13.80 1.32
N ILE A 70 1.73 14.58 0.95
CA ILE A 70 0.80 14.21 -0.12
C ILE A 70 0.71 15.40 -1.06
N ILE A 71 0.93 15.15 -2.34
CA ILE A 71 0.75 16.17 -3.37
C ILE A 71 -0.37 15.68 -4.27
N GLN A 72 -1.48 16.42 -4.28
CA GLN A 72 -2.67 16.03 -5.03
C GLN A 72 -2.86 16.94 -6.23
N SER A 73 -3.16 16.33 -7.36
CA SER A 73 -3.55 17.04 -8.59
C SER A 73 -4.79 16.35 -9.13
N GLY A 74 -5.96 16.97 -8.92
CA GLY A 74 -7.23 16.39 -9.35
C GLY A 74 -7.47 15.03 -8.75
N ASP A 75 -7.58 14.02 -9.60
CA ASP A 75 -7.90 12.65 -9.20
C ASP A 75 -6.65 11.81 -8.91
N ILE A 76 -5.48 12.44 -8.88
CA ILE A 76 -4.20 11.76 -8.65
C ILE A 76 -3.53 12.37 -7.42
N ALA A 77 -2.92 11.53 -6.59
CA ALA A 77 -2.14 12.00 -5.45
C ALA A 77 -0.82 11.23 -5.38
N LEU A 78 0.28 11.97 -5.21
CA LEU A 78 1.59 11.41 -4.94
C LEU A 78 1.79 11.40 -3.43
N MET A 79 2.06 10.22 -2.88
CA MET A 79 2.17 10.01 -1.44
C MET A 79 3.58 9.60 -1.07
N ASP A 80 4.16 10.30 -0.11
CA ASP A 80 5.46 9.99 0.48
C ASP A 80 5.19 9.55 1.92
N THR A 81 5.45 8.27 2.21
CA THR A 81 5.15 7.69 3.52
C THR A 81 6.34 6.93 4.06
N GLN A 82 6.38 6.79 5.39
CA GLN A 82 7.24 5.84 6.06
C GLN A 82 6.34 4.80 6.72
N TRP A 83 6.64 3.53 6.53
CA TRP A 83 5.87 2.48 7.18
C TRP A 83 6.78 1.60 8.02
N THR A 84 6.20 1.05 9.07
CA THR A 84 6.84 0.06 9.91
C THR A 84 5.91 -1.14 10.03
N VAL A 85 6.48 -2.31 10.14
CA VAL A 85 5.76 -3.51 10.55
C VAL A 85 6.44 -4.02 11.81
N SER A 86 5.64 -4.31 12.84
CA SER A 86 6.16 -4.74 14.14
C SER A 86 5.95 -6.22 14.40
N SER A 87 5.05 -6.84 13.65
CA SER A 87 4.70 -8.25 13.82
C SER A 87 4.28 -8.79 12.46
N PRO A 88 4.72 -9.98 12.05
CA PRO A 88 5.50 -10.98 12.80
C PRO A 88 6.98 -10.65 12.95
N GLN A 89 7.54 -9.82 12.08
CA GLN A 89 8.94 -9.39 12.15
C GLN A 89 9.02 -7.87 12.02
N ALA A 90 9.92 -7.26 12.76
CA ALA A 90 10.11 -5.82 12.73
C ALA A 90 10.86 -5.41 11.45
N MET A 91 10.33 -4.39 10.76
CA MET A 91 10.93 -3.86 9.54
C MET A 91 10.37 -2.47 9.32
N SER A 92 11.14 -1.60 8.67
CA SER A 92 10.65 -0.31 8.25
C SER A 92 11.23 0.07 6.90
N ALA A 93 10.51 0.94 6.18
CA ALA A 93 10.96 1.43 4.89
C ALA A 93 10.23 2.73 4.56
N TYR A 94 10.76 3.44 3.60
CA TYR A 94 10.07 4.58 2.98
C TYR A 94 9.41 4.11 1.69
N ALA A 95 8.25 4.66 1.41
CA ALA A 95 7.46 4.31 0.25
C ALA A 95 7.04 5.56 -0.51
N ILE A 96 7.03 5.46 -1.83
CA ILE A 96 6.40 6.44 -2.69
C ILE A 96 5.28 5.73 -3.41
N GLU A 97 4.09 6.32 -3.37
CA GLU A 97 2.90 5.69 -3.92
C GLU A 97 2.05 6.72 -4.62
N VAL A 98 1.36 6.28 -5.68
CA VAL A 98 0.41 7.11 -6.40
C VAL A 98 -0.99 6.56 -6.14
N ALA A 99 -1.89 7.42 -5.68
CA ALA A 99 -3.29 7.08 -5.50
C ALA A 99 -4.12 7.72 -6.61
N ARG A 100 -5.21 7.06 -6.98
CA ARG A 100 -6.15 7.56 -7.98
C ARG A 100 -7.56 7.48 -7.44
N ARG A 101 -8.31 8.60 -7.60
CA ARG A 101 -9.72 8.61 -7.23
C ARG A 101 -10.54 7.88 -8.29
N GLN A 102 -11.38 6.99 -7.84
CA GLN A 102 -12.24 6.16 -8.68
C GLN A 102 -13.50 6.94 -9.06
N PRO A 103 -14.25 6.48 -10.08
CA PRO A 103 -15.49 7.16 -10.48
C PRO A 103 -16.51 7.31 -9.36
N ASP A 104 -16.53 6.41 -8.38
CA ASP A 104 -17.43 6.47 -7.22
C ASP A 104 -16.91 7.39 -6.12
N GLY A 105 -15.76 8.03 -6.30
CA GLY A 105 -15.17 8.93 -5.33
C GLY A 105 -14.22 8.27 -4.35
N ALA A 106 -14.08 6.96 -4.37
CA ALA A 106 -13.15 6.25 -3.52
C ALA A 106 -11.71 6.42 -4.02
N TRP A 107 -10.76 6.54 -3.10
CA TRP A 107 -9.35 6.60 -3.45
C TRP A 107 -8.73 5.21 -3.33
N CYS A 108 -7.93 4.84 -4.32
CA CYS A 108 -7.22 3.57 -4.35
C CYS A 108 -5.76 3.79 -4.72
N TRP A 109 -4.88 2.94 -4.22
CA TRP A 109 -3.49 2.96 -4.68
C TRP A 109 -3.41 2.43 -6.11
N LEU A 110 -2.71 3.15 -6.96
CA LEU A 110 -2.52 2.80 -8.37
C LEU A 110 -1.11 2.29 -8.64
N ILE A 111 -0.10 2.99 -8.12
CA ILE A 111 1.30 2.62 -8.29
C ILE A 111 1.94 2.61 -6.92
N GLY A 112 2.62 1.52 -6.59
CA GLY A 112 3.28 1.39 -5.30
C GLY A 112 4.74 1.05 -5.44
N ASP A 113 5.59 1.80 -4.71
CA ASP A 113 6.99 1.48 -4.51
C ASP A 113 7.26 1.51 -3.01
N PRO A 114 6.82 0.48 -2.28
CA PRO A 114 6.85 0.51 -0.81
C PRO A 114 8.24 0.31 -0.21
N PHE A 115 9.24 0.02 -1.04
CA PHE A 115 10.61 -0.20 -0.58
C PHE A 115 11.57 0.79 -1.23
N THR A 116 11.12 2.03 -1.46
CA THR A 116 11.91 3.03 -2.18
C THR A 116 13.31 3.21 -1.57
N VAL A 117 13.40 3.30 -0.25
CA VAL A 117 14.70 3.39 0.42
C VAL A 117 15.24 2.02 0.78
N GLY A 118 14.38 1.13 1.29
CA GLY A 118 14.80 -0.20 1.74
C GLY A 118 15.46 -1.02 0.64
N ARG A 119 15.02 -0.86 -0.61
CA ARG A 119 15.59 -1.59 -1.74
C ARG A 119 17.02 -1.15 -2.05
N GLN A 120 17.32 0.12 -1.81
CA GLN A 120 18.62 0.69 -2.14
C GLN A 120 19.70 0.26 -1.16
N THR A 121 19.35 -0.13 0.04
CA THR A 121 20.34 -0.48 1.08
C THR A 121 21.11 -1.74 0.73
N GLY A 122 20.62 -2.56 -0.19
CA GLY A 122 21.31 -3.75 -0.63
C GLY A 122 22.31 -3.53 -1.75
N ALA A 123 22.41 -2.33 -2.24
CA ALA A 123 23.28 -2.01 -3.37
C ALA A 123 24.72 -1.87 -2.96
#